data_4ba78d312398c140a121b16767958a46
#
_entry.id   4ba78d312398c140a121b16767958a46
#
_cell.length_a   1.000
_cell.length_b   1.000
_cell.length_c   1.000
_cell.angle_alpha   90.00
_cell.angle_beta   90.00
_cell.angle_gamma   90.00
#
_symmetry.space_group_name_H-M   'P 1'
#
loop_
_entity.id
_entity.type
_entity.pdbx_description
1 polymer ?
#
loop_
_entity_poly.entity_id
_entity_poly.type
_entity_poly.pdbx_seq_one_letter_code
_entity_poly.pdbx_strand_id
1 'polypeptide(L)'
;IFATHSEYVIKSALQNSRDALIIVLKEKENVITPVKITAPSVLPTITSAETNYLAFNIVSIDYHIQLYGYLQAKTQKHKIKECDNYIKNHPSYDSNKYGKMSQYGNTQYETLCTYIRNAIDHPDSGNTYTKEELRTSIEFLIELCKENDT
;
A
#
# COMPACT_ATOMS: atom_id res chain seq x y z
N ILE A 1 -26.86 8.28 -11.88
CA ILE A 1 -25.84 7.23 -12.09
C ILE A 1 -24.84 7.76 -13.09
N PHE A 2 -23.56 7.61 -12.80
CA PHE A 2 -22.46 8.11 -13.62
C PHE A 2 -21.43 6.99 -13.80
N ALA A 3 -21.03 6.69 -15.04
CA ALA A 3 -20.00 5.71 -15.33
C ALA A 3 -18.72 6.42 -15.78
N THR A 4 -17.58 6.09 -15.20
CA THR A 4 -16.32 6.74 -15.50
C THR A 4 -15.12 5.83 -15.27
N HIS A 5 -14.02 6.08 -16.00
CA HIS A 5 -12.69 5.54 -15.77
C HIS A 5 -11.70 6.63 -15.30
N SER A 6 -12.20 7.84 -14.99
CA SER A 6 -11.37 8.96 -14.57
C SER A 6 -11.06 8.86 -13.07
N GLU A 7 -9.78 8.79 -12.73
CA GLU A 7 -9.32 8.82 -11.32
C GLU A 7 -9.73 10.11 -10.60
N TYR A 8 -9.76 11.23 -11.30
CA TYR A 8 -10.16 12.53 -10.74
C TYR A 8 -11.62 12.54 -10.30
N VAL A 9 -12.51 11.96 -11.10
CA VAL A 9 -13.94 11.86 -10.79
C VAL A 9 -14.13 10.92 -9.59
N ILE A 10 -13.46 9.77 -9.58
CA ILE A 10 -13.54 8.80 -8.49
C ILE A 10 -12.98 9.40 -7.21
N LYS A 11 -11.82 10.06 -7.26
CA LYS A 11 -11.21 10.74 -6.10
C LYS A 11 -12.13 11.81 -5.54
N SER A 12 -12.72 12.65 -6.39
CA SER A 12 -13.68 13.67 -5.96
C SER A 12 -14.92 13.07 -5.30
N ALA A 13 -15.45 11.97 -5.86
CA ALA A 13 -16.58 11.26 -5.27
C ALA A 13 -16.22 10.62 -3.92
N LEU A 14 -15.01 10.07 -3.75
CA LEU A 14 -14.54 9.53 -2.49
C LEU A 14 -14.36 10.62 -1.41
N GLN A 15 -13.89 11.80 -1.79
CA GLN A 15 -13.78 12.95 -0.89
C GLN A 15 -15.14 13.46 -0.40
N ASN A 16 -16.18 13.27 -1.23
CA ASN A 16 -17.57 13.66 -0.94
C ASN A 16 -18.45 12.42 -0.66
N SER A 17 -17.92 11.44 0.05
CA SER A 17 -18.54 10.12 0.24
C SER A 17 -19.92 10.12 0.91
N ARG A 18 -20.34 11.24 1.53
CA ARG A 18 -21.71 11.38 2.07
C ARG A 18 -22.77 11.40 0.98
N ASP A 19 -22.42 11.92 -0.20
CA ASP A 19 -23.34 12.16 -1.31
C ASP A 19 -23.09 11.22 -2.51
N ALA A 20 -22.05 10.38 -2.43
CA ALA A 20 -21.66 9.52 -3.54
C ALA A 20 -21.44 8.06 -3.08
N LEU A 21 -22.00 7.13 -3.86
CA LEU A 21 -21.74 5.71 -3.76
C LEU A 21 -20.90 5.28 -4.97
N ILE A 22 -19.73 4.71 -4.71
CA ILE A 22 -18.86 4.18 -5.76
C ILE A 22 -18.98 2.67 -5.79
N ILE A 23 -19.31 2.14 -6.96
CA ILE A 23 -19.35 0.71 -7.23
C ILE A 23 -18.37 0.42 -8.37
N VAL A 24 -17.37 -0.40 -8.11
CA VAL A 24 -16.45 -0.91 -9.12
C VAL A 24 -16.96 -2.26 -9.61
N LEU A 25 -17.14 -2.38 -10.92
CA LEU A 25 -17.48 -3.66 -11.54
C LEU A 25 -16.17 -4.40 -11.83
N LYS A 26 -15.98 -5.55 -11.20
CA LYS A 26 -14.82 -6.43 -11.42
C LYS A 26 -15.27 -7.66 -12.18
N GLU A 27 -14.56 -7.94 -13.27
CA GLU A 27 -14.74 -9.18 -14.05
C GLU A 27 -13.68 -10.21 -13.62
N LYS A 28 -14.14 -11.40 -13.28
CA LYS A 28 -13.29 -12.57 -13.05
C LYS A 28 -13.98 -13.79 -13.65
N GLU A 29 -13.29 -14.52 -14.52
CA GLU A 29 -13.80 -15.74 -15.16
C GLU A 29 -15.18 -15.55 -15.83
N ASN A 30 -15.36 -14.43 -16.55
CA ASN A 30 -16.61 -14.02 -17.19
C ASN A 30 -17.78 -13.71 -16.21
N VAL A 31 -17.49 -13.55 -14.93
CA VAL A 31 -18.47 -13.14 -13.93
C VAL A 31 -18.17 -11.70 -13.50
N ILE A 32 -19.17 -10.82 -13.65
CA ILE A 32 -19.08 -9.43 -13.20
C ILE A 32 -19.59 -9.33 -11.76
N THR A 33 -18.70 -8.91 -10.85
CA THR A 33 -19.03 -8.72 -9.44
C THR A 33 -18.95 -7.25 -9.06
N PRO A 34 -20.02 -6.64 -8.50
CA PRO A 34 -19.96 -5.29 -7.99
C PRO A 34 -19.22 -5.24 -6.65
N VAL A 35 -18.27 -4.31 -6.51
CA VAL A 35 -17.55 -4.05 -5.27
C VAL A 35 -17.79 -2.61 -4.86
N LYS A 36 -18.39 -2.41 -3.69
CA LYS A 36 -18.55 -1.07 -3.10
C LYS A 36 -17.22 -0.59 -2.56
N ILE A 37 -16.83 0.64 -2.94
CA ILE A 37 -15.65 1.30 -2.38
C ILE A 37 -16.09 2.27 -1.29
N THR A 38 -15.48 2.11 -0.12
CA THR A 38 -15.62 3.02 1.01
C THR A 38 -14.30 3.71 1.27
N ALA A 39 -14.35 5.00 1.56
CA ALA A 39 -13.17 5.81 1.83
C ALA A 39 -13.36 6.69 3.09
N PRO A 40 -12.28 7.11 3.73
CA PRO A 40 -10.90 6.71 3.48
C PRO A 40 -10.67 5.24 3.77
N SER A 41 -9.78 4.56 3.04
CA SER A 41 -9.50 3.13 3.24
C SER A 41 -8.42 2.89 4.28
N VAL A 42 -7.26 3.53 4.12
CA VAL A 42 -6.10 3.34 4.99
C VAL A 42 -5.44 4.68 5.34
N LEU A 43 -5.15 5.48 4.31
CA LEU A 43 -4.47 6.76 4.50
C LEU A 43 -5.40 7.80 5.14
N PRO A 44 -4.87 8.75 5.93
CA PRO A 44 -5.67 9.77 6.61
C PRO A 44 -6.39 10.70 5.61
N THR A 45 -5.87 10.82 4.41
CA THR A 45 -6.48 11.56 3.29
C THR A 45 -6.41 10.73 2.02
N ILE A 46 -7.44 10.82 1.18
CA ILE A 46 -7.49 10.09 -0.08
C ILE A 46 -6.50 10.68 -1.07
N THR A 47 -5.59 9.85 -1.57
CA THR A 47 -4.61 10.19 -2.61
C THR A 47 -5.01 9.61 -3.96
N SER A 48 -4.41 10.10 -5.05
CA SER A 48 -4.59 9.51 -6.38
C SER A 48 -4.08 8.08 -6.45
N ALA A 49 -2.96 7.78 -5.75
CA ALA A 49 -2.38 6.45 -5.70
C ALA A 49 -3.31 5.45 -5.00
N GLU A 50 -3.90 5.82 -3.86
CA GLU A 50 -4.91 5.01 -3.17
C GLU A 50 -6.18 4.84 -4.02
N THR A 51 -6.65 5.91 -4.66
CA THR A 51 -7.80 5.87 -5.57
C THR A 51 -7.58 4.87 -6.71
N ASN A 52 -6.42 4.88 -7.34
CA ASN A 52 -6.07 3.96 -8.42
C ASN A 52 -5.99 2.51 -7.93
N TYR A 53 -5.50 2.29 -6.72
CA TYR A 53 -5.48 0.96 -6.12
C TYR A 53 -6.90 0.45 -5.83
N LEU A 54 -7.73 1.26 -5.19
CA LEU A 54 -9.10 0.88 -4.81
C LEU A 54 -10.01 0.65 -6.03
N ALA A 55 -9.99 1.58 -6.99
CA ALA A 55 -10.89 1.55 -8.14
C ALA A 55 -10.41 0.59 -9.25
N PHE A 56 -9.11 0.59 -9.54
CA PHE A 56 -8.55 -0.09 -10.72
C PHE A 56 -7.59 -1.23 -10.35
N ASN A 57 -7.37 -1.50 -9.06
CA ASN A 57 -6.42 -2.50 -8.57
C ASN A 57 -4.99 -2.29 -9.11
N ILE A 58 -4.61 -1.01 -9.30
CA ILE A 58 -3.28 -0.63 -9.76
C ILE A 58 -2.36 -0.45 -8.57
N VAL A 59 -1.30 -1.26 -8.50
CA VAL A 59 -0.20 -1.06 -7.55
C VAL A 59 0.78 -0.05 -8.09
N SER A 60 1.25 0.87 -7.24
CA SER A 60 2.19 1.90 -7.62
C SER A 60 3.25 2.13 -6.55
N ILE A 61 4.40 2.63 -6.97
CA ILE A 61 5.50 3.09 -6.11
C ILE A 61 4.99 4.16 -5.14
N ASP A 62 4.22 5.12 -5.64
CA ASP A 62 3.67 6.20 -4.84
C ASP A 62 2.79 5.69 -3.70
N TYR A 63 1.94 4.69 -3.97
CA TYR A 63 1.09 4.12 -2.92
C TYR A 63 1.92 3.37 -1.86
N HIS A 64 2.94 2.64 -2.29
CA HIS A 64 3.86 1.96 -1.38
C HIS A 64 4.57 2.95 -0.43
N ILE A 65 5.13 4.03 -0.97
CA ILE A 65 5.82 5.06 -0.18
C ILE A 65 4.87 5.77 0.78
N GLN A 66 3.66 6.09 0.34
CA GLN A 66 2.64 6.72 1.19
C GLN A 66 2.24 5.81 2.36
N LEU A 67 2.02 4.52 2.12
CA LEU A 67 1.69 3.55 3.16
C LEU A 67 2.85 3.34 4.14
N TYR A 68 4.08 3.21 3.64
CA TYR A 68 5.25 3.04 4.49
C TYR A 68 5.47 4.26 5.39
N GLY A 69 5.39 5.48 4.83
CA GLY A 69 5.50 6.73 5.59
C GLY A 69 4.37 6.89 6.61
N TYR A 70 3.14 6.51 6.25
CA TYR A 70 2.02 6.52 7.18
C TYR A 70 2.20 5.53 8.33
N LEU A 71 2.69 4.31 8.05
CA LEU A 71 3.03 3.33 9.08
C LEU A 71 4.09 3.86 10.05
N GLN A 72 5.15 4.50 9.54
CA GLN A 72 6.18 5.13 10.37
C GLN A 72 5.59 6.20 11.30
N ALA A 73 4.75 7.09 10.76
CA ALA A 73 4.11 8.14 11.53
C ALA A 73 3.17 7.57 12.61
N LYS A 74 2.31 6.62 12.23
CA LYS A 74 1.32 5.99 13.11
C LYS A 74 1.97 5.23 14.26
N THR A 75 3.04 4.49 13.98
CA THR A 75 3.77 3.69 14.98
C THR A 75 4.87 4.45 15.69
N GLN A 76 5.11 5.72 15.30
CA GLN A 76 6.24 6.54 15.79
C GLN A 76 7.63 5.90 15.56
N LYS A 77 7.74 5.02 14.57
CA LYS A 77 9.00 4.36 14.16
C LYS A 77 9.64 5.12 13.01
N HIS A 78 10.14 6.33 13.29
CA HIS A 78 10.65 7.25 12.27
C HIS A 78 11.92 6.78 11.57
N LYS A 79 12.79 6.03 12.26
CA LYS A 79 13.97 5.44 11.62
C LYS A 79 13.61 4.19 10.84
N ILE A 80 14.20 4.04 9.67
CA ILE A 80 13.93 2.90 8.76
C ILE A 80 14.18 1.55 9.47
N LYS A 81 15.27 1.43 10.24
CA LYS A 81 15.54 0.18 10.97
C LYS A 81 14.53 -0.10 12.08
N GLU A 82 14.02 0.91 12.74
CA GLU A 82 12.97 0.75 13.74
C GLU A 82 11.65 0.28 13.11
N CYS A 83 11.32 0.84 11.93
CA CYS A 83 10.14 0.43 11.16
C CYS A 83 10.30 -1.01 10.62
N ASP A 84 11.48 -1.36 10.07
CA ASP A 84 11.79 -2.71 9.62
C ASP A 84 11.63 -3.74 10.75
N ASN A 85 12.16 -3.43 11.94
CA ASN A 85 12.02 -4.29 13.11
C ASN A 85 10.55 -4.40 13.58
N TYR A 86 9.77 -3.30 13.51
CA TYR A 86 8.35 -3.33 13.82
C TYR A 86 7.60 -4.27 12.88
N ILE A 87 7.82 -4.14 11.57
CA ILE A 87 7.20 -4.99 10.54
C ILE A 87 7.58 -6.45 10.77
N LYS A 88 8.87 -6.74 10.99
CA LYS A 88 9.38 -8.09 11.21
C LYS A 88 8.79 -8.77 12.46
N ASN A 89 8.59 -8.01 13.54
CA ASN A 89 8.08 -8.53 14.81
C ASN A 89 6.55 -8.55 14.89
N HIS A 90 5.86 -8.18 13.82
CA HIS A 90 4.40 -8.18 13.79
C HIS A 90 3.86 -9.62 13.78
N PRO A 91 2.77 -9.93 14.53
CA PRO A 91 2.20 -11.29 14.59
C PRO A 91 1.83 -11.89 13.24
N SER A 92 1.40 -11.08 12.29
CA SER A 92 1.05 -11.50 10.92
C SER A 92 2.27 -11.66 9.99
N TYR A 93 3.49 -11.42 10.48
CA TYR A 93 4.69 -11.52 9.64
C TYR A 93 5.07 -12.97 9.35
N ASP A 94 5.12 -13.30 8.07
CA ASP A 94 5.66 -14.58 7.56
C ASP A 94 6.93 -14.28 6.74
N SER A 95 8.07 -14.79 7.23
CA SER A 95 9.36 -14.58 6.58
C SER A 95 9.46 -15.18 5.17
N ASN A 96 8.69 -16.23 4.87
CA ASN A 96 8.66 -16.82 3.53
C ASN A 96 7.93 -15.94 2.53
N LYS A 97 6.97 -15.15 2.99
CA LYS A 97 6.15 -14.26 2.16
C LYS A 97 6.65 -12.81 2.16
N TYR A 98 7.07 -12.33 3.33
CA TYR A 98 7.39 -10.91 3.55
C TYR A 98 8.86 -10.66 3.87
N GLY A 99 9.72 -11.70 3.86
CA GLY A 99 11.15 -11.60 4.07
C GLY A 99 11.90 -11.30 2.78
N LYS A 100 12.74 -10.25 2.79
CA LYS A 100 13.72 -9.96 1.74
C LYS A 100 14.84 -9.11 2.29
N MET A 101 16.07 -9.64 2.26
CA MET A 101 17.23 -8.99 2.84
C MET A 101 17.77 -7.87 1.95
N SER A 102 18.11 -6.75 2.56
CA SER A 102 18.93 -5.70 1.94
C SER A 102 19.92 -5.13 2.95
N GLN A 103 20.99 -4.52 2.45
CA GLN A 103 22.00 -3.89 3.28
C GLN A 103 22.34 -2.50 2.75
N TYR A 104 22.39 -1.53 3.65
CA TYR A 104 22.85 -0.17 3.39
C TYR A 104 23.92 0.22 4.43
N GLY A 105 25.14 0.45 3.97
CA GLY A 105 26.29 0.64 4.86
C GLY A 105 26.44 -0.57 5.78
N ASN A 106 26.43 -0.33 7.08
CA ASN A 106 26.51 -1.38 8.10
C ASN A 106 25.13 -1.86 8.63
N THR A 107 24.03 -1.38 8.04
CA THR A 107 22.68 -1.71 8.50
C THR A 107 22.02 -2.73 7.58
N GLN A 108 21.62 -3.85 8.15
CA GLN A 108 20.78 -4.86 7.45
C GLN A 108 19.31 -4.61 7.71
N TYR A 109 18.51 -4.83 6.66
CA TYR A 109 17.05 -4.82 6.68
C TYR A 109 16.54 -6.18 6.22
N GLU A 110 15.42 -6.63 6.76
CA GLU A 110 14.99 -8.02 6.62
C GLU A 110 13.60 -8.17 5.98
N THR A 111 12.84 -7.08 5.87
CA THR A 111 11.48 -7.15 5.34
C THR A 111 11.39 -6.70 3.88
N LEU A 112 10.48 -7.31 3.13
CA LEU A 112 10.17 -6.94 1.75
C LEU A 112 9.72 -5.48 1.65
N CYS A 113 8.95 -5.01 2.63
CA CYS A 113 8.47 -3.63 2.65
C CYS A 113 9.63 -2.63 2.73
N THR A 114 10.60 -2.87 3.61
CA THR A 114 11.78 -2.02 3.72
C THR A 114 12.73 -2.20 2.55
N TYR A 115 12.86 -3.42 2.03
CA TYR A 115 13.65 -3.69 0.82
C TYR A 115 13.16 -2.84 -0.36
N ILE A 116 11.87 -2.86 -0.66
CA ILE A 116 11.28 -2.09 -1.77
C ILE A 116 11.41 -0.58 -1.52
N ARG A 117 11.10 -0.11 -0.31
CA ARG A 117 11.29 1.28 0.07
C ARG A 117 12.72 1.75 -0.19
N ASN A 118 13.71 0.97 0.21
CA ASN A 118 15.12 1.31 0.00
C ASN A 118 15.53 1.23 -1.48
N ALA A 119 15.02 0.28 -2.25
CA ALA A 119 15.26 0.19 -3.68
C ALA A 119 14.71 1.41 -4.45
N ILE A 120 13.57 1.95 -4.00
CA ILE A 120 12.97 3.16 -4.58
C ILE A 120 13.82 4.41 -4.26
N ASP A 121 14.24 4.56 -3.01
CA ASP A 121 15.02 5.72 -2.57
C ASP A 121 16.46 5.71 -3.09
N HIS A 122 16.99 4.53 -3.41
CA HIS A 122 18.36 4.33 -3.86
C HIS A 122 18.40 3.49 -5.14
N PRO A 123 17.97 4.03 -6.28
CA PRO A 123 17.93 3.30 -7.55
C PRO A 123 19.30 2.79 -8.01
N ASP A 124 20.37 3.45 -7.58
CA ASP A 124 21.77 3.05 -7.90
C ASP A 124 22.26 1.85 -7.08
N SER A 125 21.48 1.37 -6.12
CA SER A 125 21.84 0.21 -5.28
C SER A 125 21.89 -1.12 -6.04
N GLY A 126 21.29 -1.17 -7.22
CA GLY A 126 21.09 -2.41 -7.99
C GLY A 126 20.01 -3.34 -7.43
N ASN A 127 19.34 -2.96 -6.34
CA ASN A 127 18.23 -3.72 -5.80
C ASN A 127 17.01 -3.62 -6.73
N THR A 128 16.46 -4.76 -7.10
CA THR A 128 15.30 -4.85 -7.99
C THR A 128 14.16 -5.61 -7.32
N TYR A 129 12.94 -5.32 -7.73
CA TYR A 129 11.74 -6.02 -7.28
C TYR A 129 10.75 -6.17 -8.43
N THR A 130 9.91 -7.18 -8.33
CA THR A 130 8.87 -7.45 -9.31
C THR A 130 7.59 -6.69 -8.95
N LYS A 131 6.67 -6.59 -9.92
CA LYS A 131 5.33 -6.04 -9.68
C LYS A 131 4.55 -6.85 -8.63
N GLU A 132 4.76 -8.15 -8.59
CA GLU A 132 4.14 -9.03 -7.60
C GLU A 132 4.69 -8.81 -6.20
N GLU A 133 5.99 -8.61 -6.05
CA GLU A 133 6.61 -8.23 -4.78
C GLU A 133 6.09 -6.87 -4.30
N LEU A 134 5.94 -5.90 -5.20
CA LEU A 134 5.34 -4.60 -4.88
C LEU A 134 3.90 -4.75 -4.38
N ARG A 135 3.09 -5.59 -5.04
CA ARG A 135 1.72 -5.91 -4.62
C ARG A 135 1.70 -6.54 -3.23
N THR A 136 2.50 -7.58 -3.02
CA THR A 136 2.61 -8.29 -1.74
C THR A 136 2.98 -7.33 -0.60
N SER A 137 3.91 -6.43 -0.86
CA SER A 137 4.33 -5.41 0.11
C SER A 137 3.23 -4.40 0.41
N ILE A 138 2.52 -3.90 -0.61
CA ILE A 138 1.40 -2.96 -0.44
C ILE A 138 0.28 -3.61 0.38
N GLU A 139 -0.11 -4.84 0.07
CA GLU A 139 -1.15 -5.56 0.79
C GLU A 139 -0.80 -5.75 2.27
N PHE A 140 0.44 -6.08 2.56
CA PHE A 140 0.90 -6.21 3.95
C PHE A 140 0.96 -4.85 4.67
N LEU A 141 1.45 -3.80 4.03
CA LEU A 141 1.43 -2.46 4.61
C LEU A 141 0.00 -1.97 4.91
N ILE A 142 -0.98 -2.29 4.04
CA ILE A 142 -2.40 -1.99 4.28
C ILE A 142 -2.89 -2.71 5.55
N GLU A 143 -2.56 -3.99 5.72
CA GLU A 143 -2.91 -4.77 6.91
C GLU A 143 -2.33 -4.12 8.16
N LEU A 144 -1.02 -3.85 8.18
CA LEU A 144 -0.33 -3.21 9.29
C LEU A 144 -0.89 -1.82 9.64
N CYS A 145 -1.26 -1.05 8.64
CA CYS A 145 -1.86 0.27 8.85
C CYS A 145 -3.27 0.20 9.43
N LYS A 146 -4.05 -0.85 9.14
CA LYS A 146 -5.43 -1.01 9.63
C LYS A 146 -5.52 -1.52 11.06
N GLU A 147 -4.62 -2.42 11.49
CA GLU A 147 -4.70 -3.09 12.79
C GLU A 147 -4.56 -2.16 14.00
N ASN A 148 -4.07 -0.94 13.82
CA ASN A 148 -3.89 0.00 14.92
C ASN A 148 -5.04 1.01 15.08
N ASP A 149 -6.21 0.77 14.48
CA ASP A 149 -7.38 1.66 14.58
C ASP A 149 -8.38 1.23 15.69
N THR A 150 -7.94 0.38 16.64
CA THR A 150 -8.69 -0.02 17.84
C THR A 150 -8.29 0.74 19.08
#